data_3021b59f05b107cb92a174cadfd40fc8
#
_entry.id   3021b59f05b107cb92a174cadfd40fc8
#
_cell.length_a   1.000
_cell.length_b   1.000
_cell.length_c   1.000
_cell.angle_alpha   90.00
_cell.angle_beta   90.00
_cell.angle_gamma   90.00
#
_symmetry.space_group_name_H-M   'P 1'
#
loop_
_entity.id
_entity.type
_entity.pdbx_description
1 polymer ?
#
loop_
_entity_poly.entity_id
_entity_poly.type
_entity_poly.pdbx_seq_one_letter_code
_entity_poly.pdbx_strand_id
1 'polypeptide(L)'
;MYNTFHISKLQNSIIKFRFLIFFAFTSVIGTPISYGNLGSETDFIDFGRWTTTPFSYSVSSSFSSEYGGFNLFDSDSNTHWYSSNRSGSEWIIIDFGAKRLINGLEITVPIFRKERAAKKYEVQVLIRDDWRTIFVNQEVQLHNFHKLENLDASVLRIYFPNTTDHGVVISDLKLFLNQKLLNGIEPRLRGYTFPVPDGLIPGLDFQLPNAPRAYRNGVHKGIDIYKKRELSGQTRNLNFQDEAVSPADGVIVRADHLYSPMTLSDYEYHTSQSQKGTVTYVEKDFGGRQVWIDHGHGVMSSFNHLSSIRKNLKVGNKVKRGEVIGTIGNSGLMEEAKGIADNAHLHFEIWVDGEFFGNGVAPAQVRKMLQFFFKRNGAD
;
A
#
# COMPACT_ATOMS: atom_id res chain seq x y z
N MET A 1 -56.37 16.38 -5.51
CA MET A 1 -55.90 17.30 -4.46
C MET A 1 -55.09 16.48 -3.49
N TYR A 2 -53.77 16.36 -3.71
CA TYR A 2 -52.83 15.89 -2.67
C TYR A 2 -51.45 16.53 -2.93
N ASN A 3 -50.94 17.07 -1.88
CA ASN A 3 -49.75 17.90 -1.79
C ASN A 3 -48.45 17.18 -2.16
N THR A 4 -47.81 17.67 -3.17
CA THR A 4 -46.36 17.51 -3.40
C THR A 4 -45.66 18.69 -2.75
N PHE A 5 -45.02 18.49 -1.60
CA PHE A 5 -43.98 19.39 -1.10
C PHE A 5 -43.03 18.68 -0.10
N HIS A 6 -41.74 18.92 -0.29
CA HIS A 6 -40.58 18.62 0.57
C HIS A 6 -39.77 17.35 0.33
N ILE A 7 -39.01 17.32 -0.79
CA ILE A 7 -37.76 16.52 -0.88
C ILE A 7 -36.58 17.34 -1.47
N SER A 8 -36.70 18.62 -1.73
CA SER A 8 -35.66 19.37 -2.46
C SER A 8 -34.65 20.14 -1.59
N LYS A 9 -34.74 20.11 -0.25
CA LYS A 9 -33.82 20.91 0.61
C LYS A 9 -32.71 20.13 1.32
N LEU A 10 -32.75 18.81 1.34
CA LEU A 10 -31.70 18.01 2.00
C LEU A 10 -30.52 17.62 1.06
N GLN A 11 -30.75 17.59 -0.25
CA GLN A 11 -29.66 17.27 -1.18
C GLN A 11 -28.62 18.38 -1.39
N ASN A 12 -28.98 19.63 -1.18
CA ASN A 12 -28.06 20.77 -1.37
C ASN A 12 -27.13 21.03 -0.19
N SER A 13 -27.38 20.45 0.98
CA SER A 13 -26.50 20.62 2.15
C SER A 13 -25.33 19.64 2.17
N ILE A 14 -25.50 18.44 1.61
CA ILE A 14 -24.46 17.39 1.57
C ILE A 14 -23.41 17.71 0.49
N ILE A 15 -23.82 18.31 -0.62
CA ILE A 15 -22.92 18.69 -1.72
C ILE A 15 -21.98 19.85 -1.33
N LYS A 16 -22.46 20.78 -0.49
CA LYS A 16 -21.61 21.92 -0.03
C LYS A 16 -20.52 21.52 0.97
N PHE A 17 -20.70 20.42 1.72
CA PHE A 17 -19.68 19.98 2.68
C PHE A 17 -18.52 19.20 2.03
N ARG A 18 -18.75 18.57 0.87
CA ARG A 18 -17.70 17.88 0.11
C ARG A 18 -16.78 18.82 -0.67
N PHE A 19 -17.23 20.02 -1.00
CA PHE A 19 -16.41 20.98 -1.74
C PHE A 19 -15.49 21.84 -0.88
N LEU A 20 -15.71 21.92 0.45
CA LEU A 20 -14.88 22.74 1.34
C LEU A 20 -13.60 22.05 1.85
N ILE A 21 -13.50 20.73 1.69
CA ILE A 21 -12.29 19.99 2.09
C ILE A 21 -11.23 19.97 0.95
N PHE A 22 -11.61 20.29 -0.28
CA PHE A 22 -10.71 20.24 -1.44
C PHE A 22 -9.98 21.55 -1.77
N PHE A 23 -10.27 22.66 -1.08
CA PHE A 23 -9.68 23.98 -1.41
C PHE A 23 -8.64 24.53 -0.41
N ALA A 24 -8.20 23.74 0.57
CA ALA A 24 -7.20 24.19 1.54
C ALA A 24 -5.77 23.65 1.28
N PHE A 25 -5.50 23.05 0.12
CA PHE A 25 -4.19 22.48 -0.21
C PHE A 25 -3.55 23.09 -1.48
N THR A 26 -3.72 24.37 -1.74
CA THR A 26 -2.88 25.04 -2.72
C THR A 26 -2.00 26.08 -2.03
N SER A 27 -0.70 25.85 -2.16
CA SER A 27 0.44 26.73 -1.86
C SER A 27 1.13 26.55 -0.49
N VAL A 28 1.91 25.47 -0.39
CA VAL A 28 3.23 25.63 0.23
C VAL A 28 4.25 25.10 -0.79
N ILE A 29 4.89 26.01 -1.51
CA ILE A 29 6.12 25.73 -2.25
C ILE A 29 7.16 25.45 -1.18
N GLY A 30 7.30 24.17 -0.80
CA GLY A 30 8.36 23.71 0.07
C GLY A 30 9.68 23.85 -0.66
N THR A 31 10.62 24.62 -0.14
CA THR A 31 12.03 24.57 -0.52
C THR A 31 12.51 23.13 -0.52
N PRO A 32 13.30 22.69 -1.51
CA PRO A 32 13.81 21.33 -1.54
C PRO A 32 14.64 21.09 -0.28
N ILE A 33 14.18 20.19 0.56
CA ILE A 33 14.93 19.77 1.76
C ILE A 33 16.16 19.03 1.26
N SER A 34 17.34 19.57 1.58
CA SER A 34 18.62 18.92 1.35
C SER A 34 18.70 17.68 2.24
N TYR A 35 18.56 16.50 1.65
CA TYR A 35 18.72 15.23 2.34
C TYR A 35 20.21 14.98 2.59
N GLY A 36 20.65 15.09 3.84
CA GLY A 36 21.98 14.72 4.27
C GLY A 36 22.25 13.22 4.04
N ASN A 37 23.52 12.86 3.88
CA ASN A 37 24.00 11.49 3.71
C ASN A 37 23.38 10.54 4.75
N LEU A 38 22.57 9.59 4.29
CA LEU A 38 21.90 8.59 5.10
C LEU A 38 22.54 7.23 4.86
N GLY A 39 23.44 6.83 5.76
CA GLY A 39 23.95 5.46 5.83
C GLY A 39 25.10 5.14 4.87
N SER A 40 25.83 4.08 5.20
CA SER A 40 26.88 3.51 4.36
C SER A 40 26.30 2.70 3.21
N GLU A 41 27.03 2.52 2.12
CA GLU A 41 26.64 1.71 0.95
C GLU A 41 26.25 0.26 1.31
N THR A 42 26.71 -0.25 2.47
CA THR A 42 26.43 -1.61 2.94
C THR A 42 24.99 -1.82 3.42
N ASP A 43 24.25 -0.75 3.66
CA ASP A 43 22.83 -0.80 4.09
C ASP A 43 21.86 -0.63 2.93
N PHE A 44 22.31 -0.82 1.70
CA PHE A 44 21.51 -0.64 0.51
C PHE A 44 20.42 -1.71 0.41
N ILE A 45 19.19 -1.32 0.59
CA ILE A 45 18.01 -2.07 0.18
C ILE A 45 17.42 -1.32 -1.00
N ASP A 46 17.28 -2.00 -2.15
CA ASP A 46 16.68 -1.42 -3.33
C ASP A 46 15.19 -1.16 -3.09
N PHE A 47 14.87 0.04 -2.66
CA PHE A 47 13.52 0.57 -2.59
C PHE A 47 13.15 1.36 -3.86
N GLY A 48 13.81 1.09 -4.98
CA GLY A 48 13.63 1.83 -6.22
C GLY A 48 12.20 1.93 -6.73
N ARG A 49 11.31 1.09 -6.22
CA ARG A 49 9.86 1.16 -6.44
C ARG A 49 9.17 2.08 -5.45
N TRP A 50 9.89 2.45 -4.41
CA TRP A 50 9.39 3.17 -3.29
C TRP A 50 9.88 4.59 -3.36
N THR A 51 9.08 5.39 -3.92
CA THR A 51 9.17 6.83 -3.77
C THR A 51 8.29 7.26 -2.62
N THR A 52 8.42 8.48 -2.22
CA THR A 52 7.52 9.14 -1.27
C THR A 52 6.03 8.99 -1.62
N THR A 53 5.74 8.56 -2.84
CA THR A 53 4.40 8.20 -3.31
C THR A 53 4.52 6.89 -4.07
N PRO A 54 3.88 5.81 -3.63
CA PRO A 54 3.85 4.57 -4.37
C PRO A 54 3.25 4.79 -5.76
N PHE A 55 3.67 4.01 -6.72
CA PHE A 55 3.07 4.03 -8.05
C PHE A 55 1.96 2.97 -8.15
N SER A 56 0.96 3.24 -8.96
CA SER A 56 0.04 2.25 -9.46
C SER A 56 0.58 1.64 -10.76
N TYR A 57 0.15 0.42 -11.07
CA TYR A 57 0.49 -0.21 -12.33
C TYR A 57 -0.71 -0.95 -12.91
N SER A 58 -0.69 -1.13 -14.22
CA SER A 58 -1.63 -1.97 -14.95
C SER A 58 -0.91 -2.69 -16.08
N VAL A 59 -1.43 -3.83 -16.48
CA VAL A 59 -0.93 -4.62 -17.60
C VAL A 59 -2.04 -4.84 -18.62
N SER A 60 -1.68 -4.97 -19.87
CA SER A 60 -2.63 -5.15 -20.99
C SER A 60 -3.47 -6.42 -20.86
N SER A 61 -2.85 -7.49 -20.37
CA SER A 61 -3.49 -8.79 -20.18
C SER A 61 -2.66 -9.66 -19.23
N SER A 62 -3.25 -10.75 -18.76
CA SER A 62 -2.53 -11.82 -18.04
C SER A 62 -3.04 -13.17 -18.54
N PHE A 63 -2.17 -14.16 -18.65
CA PHE A 63 -2.53 -15.51 -19.06
C PHE A 63 -3.47 -16.16 -18.03
N SER A 64 -3.16 -15.96 -16.75
CA SER A 64 -4.03 -16.34 -15.63
C SER A 64 -3.72 -15.43 -14.43
N SER A 65 -4.49 -15.55 -13.36
CA SER A 65 -4.25 -14.80 -12.12
C SER A 65 -2.88 -15.08 -11.48
N GLU A 66 -2.31 -16.26 -11.67
CA GLU A 66 -0.97 -16.63 -11.18
C GLU A 66 0.14 -15.85 -11.89
N TYR A 67 -0.11 -15.43 -13.12
CA TYR A 67 0.84 -14.70 -13.97
C TYR A 67 0.47 -13.23 -14.09
N GLY A 68 -0.07 -12.66 -13.03
CA GLY A 68 -0.51 -11.26 -12.98
C GLY A 68 0.63 -10.26 -12.98
N GLY A 69 0.31 -9.00 -13.26
CA GLY A 69 1.27 -7.89 -13.29
C GLY A 69 1.98 -7.65 -11.96
N PHE A 70 1.45 -8.15 -10.86
CA PHE A 70 2.06 -8.02 -9.55
C PHE A 70 3.41 -8.76 -9.45
N ASN A 71 3.58 -9.87 -10.20
CA ASN A 71 4.83 -10.61 -10.28
C ASN A 71 6.00 -9.79 -10.87
N LEU A 72 5.70 -8.68 -11.55
CA LEU A 72 6.73 -7.75 -12.03
C LEU A 72 7.50 -7.06 -10.90
N PHE A 73 6.91 -7.03 -9.70
CA PHE A 73 7.36 -6.18 -8.60
C PHE A 73 7.61 -6.94 -7.29
N ASP A 74 7.63 -8.26 -7.30
CA ASP A 74 7.80 -9.07 -6.09
C ASP A 74 9.27 -9.38 -5.76
N SER A 75 10.21 -9.06 -6.66
CA SER A 75 11.64 -9.38 -6.54
C SER A 75 11.93 -10.87 -6.41
N ASP A 76 11.02 -11.73 -6.88
CA ASP A 76 11.22 -13.17 -6.97
C ASP A 76 11.44 -13.55 -8.43
N SER A 77 12.65 -13.95 -8.78
CA SER A 77 12.99 -14.37 -10.15
C SER A 77 12.27 -15.65 -10.62
N ASN A 78 11.61 -16.38 -9.72
CA ASN A 78 10.83 -17.58 -10.06
C ASN A 78 9.39 -17.24 -10.45
N THR A 79 8.89 -16.11 -10.07
CA THR A 79 7.59 -15.58 -10.51
C THR A 79 7.75 -14.73 -11.76
N HIS A 80 6.68 -14.52 -12.50
CA HIS A 80 6.71 -13.68 -13.70
C HIS A 80 5.30 -13.22 -14.10
N TRP A 81 5.22 -12.06 -14.70
CA TRP A 81 4.08 -11.68 -15.49
C TRP A 81 4.16 -12.41 -16.83
N TYR A 82 3.04 -12.96 -17.24
CA TYR A 82 2.87 -13.56 -18.55
C TYR A 82 1.59 -13.02 -19.17
N SER A 83 1.71 -12.30 -20.28
CA SER A 83 0.55 -11.78 -21.00
C SER A 83 -0.26 -12.92 -21.63
N SER A 84 -1.47 -12.63 -22.07
CA SER A 84 -2.29 -13.63 -22.75
C SER A 84 -1.62 -14.08 -24.06
N ASN A 85 -1.86 -15.34 -24.45
CA ASN A 85 -1.38 -15.91 -25.72
C ASN A 85 -2.20 -15.35 -26.89
N ARG A 86 -1.91 -14.13 -27.30
CA ARG A 86 -2.54 -13.50 -28.46
C ARG A 86 -1.51 -12.69 -29.24
N SER A 87 -1.72 -12.60 -30.54
CA SER A 87 -0.95 -11.70 -31.39
C SER A 87 -1.44 -10.27 -31.23
N GLY A 88 -0.54 -9.32 -31.35
CA GLY A 88 -0.88 -7.90 -31.26
C GLY A 88 0.16 -7.10 -30.51
N SER A 89 -0.27 -6.25 -29.63
CA SER A 89 0.60 -5.49 -28.74
C SER A 89 0.24 -5.73 -27.27
N GLU A 90 1.24 -5.75 -26.43
CA GLU A 90 1.11 -5.84 -24.99
C GLU A 90 1.80 -4.66 -24.33
N TRP A 91 1.43 -4.33 -23.10
CA TRP A 91 2.01 -3.20 -22.40
C TRP A 91 1.93 -3.36 -20.87
N ILE A 92 2.84 -2.65 -20.20
CA ILE A 92 2.85 -2.40 -18.77
C ILE A 92 2.81 -0.89 -18.60
N ILE A 93 1.82 -0.37 -17.88
CA ILE A 93 1.71 1.05 -17.53
C ILE A 93 2.02 1.21 -16.05
N ILE A 94 2.80 2.23 -15.71
CA ILE A 94 3.16 2.63 -14.36
C ILE A 94 2.77 4.08 -14.20
N ASP A 95 1.88 4.36 -13.26
CA ASP A 95 1.41 5.70 -12.93
C ASP A 95 1.94 6.10 -11.55
N PHE A 96 2.73 7.17 -11.54
CA PHE A 96 3.35 7.72 -10.33
C PHE A 96 2.43 8.72 -9.60
N GLY A 97 1.25 8.98 -10.13
CA GLY A 97 0.30 9.97 -9.59
C GLY A 97 0.78 11.43 -9.66
N ALA A 98 2.08 11.65 -9.85
CA ALA A 98 2.70 12.96 -10.03
C ALA A 98 3.98 12.81 -10.84
N LYS A 99 4.51 13.92 -11.35
CA LYS A 99 5.80 13.93 -12.05
C LYS A 99 6.92 13.43 -11.14
N ARG A 100 7.72 12.49 -11.64
CA ARG A 100 8.87 11.87 -10.98
C ARG A 100 10.09 11.87 -11.88
N LEU A 101 11.24 12.09 -11.29
CA LEU A 101 12.51 12.04 -12.00
C LEU A 101 13.00 10.59 -12.03
N ILE A 102 12.89 9.94 -13.17
CA ILE A 102 13.28 8.55 -13.37
C ILE A 102 14.69 8.50 -13.96
N ASN A 103 15.59 7.78 -13.31
CA ASN A 103 17.01 7.70 -13.70
C ASN A 103 17.36 6.37 -14.39
N GLY A 104 16.57 5.34 -14.21
CA GLY A 104 16.85 4.04 -14.80
C GLY A 104 15.66 3.09 -14.76
N LEU A 105 15.76 2.08 -15.60
CA LEU A 105 14.81 0.99 -15.74
C LEU A 105 15.58 -0.30 -15.92
N GLU A 106 15.23 -1.33 -15.15
CA GLU A 106 15.71 -2.69 -15.33
C GLU A 106 14.53 -3.62 -15.62
N ILE A 107 14.67 -4.43 -16.67
CA ILE A 107 13.70 -5.45 -17.05
C ILE A 107 14.41 -6.80 -17.08
N THR A 108 13.92 -7.78 -16.33
CA THR A 108 14.46 -9.14 -16.27
C THR A 108 13.48 -10.11 -16.92
N VAL A 109 14.01 -10.95 -17.81
CA VAL A 109 13.29 -12.04 -18.47
C VAL A 109 13.68 -13.35 -17.79
N PRO A 110 12.73 -14.23 -17.42
CA PRO A 110 13.07 -15.48 -16.77
C PRO A 110 13.83 -16.43 -17.72
N ILE A 111 14.92 -17.01 -17.24
CA ILE A 111 15.83 -17.85 -18.05
C ILE A 111 15.12 -19.05 -18.67
N PHE A 112 14.15 -19.63 -17.96
CA PHE A 112 13.38 -20.80 -18.39
C PHE A 112 12.26 -20.46 -19.40
N ARG A 113 12.13 -19.19 -19.78
CA ARG A 113 11.15 -18.68 -20.77
C ARG A 113 11.80 -17.78 -21.80
N LYS A 114 13.11 -17.91 -21.99
CA LYS A 114 13.86 -17.05 -22.93
C LYS A 114 13.27 -17.05 -24.34
N GLU A 115 12.76 -18.17 -24.80
CA GLU A 115 12.11 -18.32 -26.12
C GLU A 115 10.81 -17.50 -26.26
N ARG A 116 10.21 -17.12 -25.12
CA ARG A 116 8.99 -16.29 -25.04
C ARG A 116 9.28 -14.83 -24.70
N ALA A 117 10.56 -14.46 -24.62
CA ALA A 117 10.93 -13.06 -24.45
C ALA A 117 10.49 -12.25 -25.68
N ALA A 118 9.92 -11.10 -25.43
CA ALA A 118 9.68 -10.15 -26.52
C ALA A 118 11.00 -9.81 -27.21
N LYS A 119 11.01 -9.75 -28.53
CA LYS A 119 12.22 -9.39 -29.29
C LYS A 119 12.57 -7.93 -29.15
N LYS A 120 11.55 -7.10 -28.95
CA LYS A 120 11.65 -5.64 -28.91
C LYS A 120 10.65 -5.07 -27.90
N TYR A 121 11.00 -3.97 -27.27
CA TYR A 121 10.05 -3.13 -26.54
C TYR A 121 10.42 -1.64 -26.66
N GLU A 122 9.45 -0.81 -26.39
CA GLU A 122 9.56 0.63 -26.36
C GLU A 122 9.26 1.15 -24.96
N VAL A 123 10.07 2.09 -24.48
CA VAL A 123 9.77 2.84 -23.26
C VAL A 123 9.12 4.16 -23.69
N GLN A 124 7.93 4.41 -23.19
CA GLN A 124 7.11 5.54 -23.59
C GLN A 124 6.63 6.32 -22.38
N VAL A 125 6.39 7.61 -22.54
CA VAL A 125 5.81 8.50 -21.55
C VAL A 125 4.53 9.14 -22.06
N LEU A 126 3.61 9.42 -21.16
CA LEU A 126 2.38 10.14 -21.50
C LEU A 126 2.63 11.64 -21.41
N ILE A 127 2.46 12.36 -22.52
CA ILE A 127 2.58 13.82 -22.62
C ILE A 127 1.33 14.37 -23.29
N ARG A 128 0.51 15.13 -22.57
CA ARG A 128 -0.73 15.73 -23.11
C ARG A 128 -1.60 14.71 -23.84
N ASP A 129 -1.85 13.58 -23.19
CA ASP A 129 -2.67 12.45 -23.67
C ASP A 129 -2.08 11.64 -24.83
N ASP A 130 -0.85 11.97 -25.30
CA ASP A 130 -0.14 11.24 -26.33
C ASP A 130 1.03 10.42 -25.78
N TRP A 131 1.16 9.18 -26.22
CA TRP A 131 2.32 8.33 -25.90
C TRP A 131 3.51 8.71 -26.79
N ARG A 132 4.61 9.10 -26.14
CA ARG A 132 5.88 9.40 -26.82
C ARG A 132 6.93 8.37 -26.44
N THR A 133 7.48 7.71 -27.47
CA THR A 133 8.61 6.79 -27.30
C THR A 133 9.87 7.60 -27.01
N ILE A 134 10.51 7.29 -25.88
CA ILE A 134 11.76 7.91 -25.44
C ILE A 134 12.96 7.00 -25.66
N PHE A 135 12.72 5.70 -25.72
CA PHE A 135 13.75 4.69 -25.91
C PHE A 135 13.16 3.45 -26.58
N VAL A 136 13.95 2.79 -27.43
CA VAL A 136 13.60 1.53 -28.08
C VAL A 136 14.70 0.50 -27.80
N ASN A 137 14.34 -0.61 -27.14
CA ASN A 137 15.22 -1.76 -27.06
C ASN A 137 14.94 -2.71 -28.22
N GLN A 138 15.88 -2.86 -29.13
CA GLN A 138 15.76 -3.69 -30.33
C GLN A 138 16.12 -5.15 -30.09
N GLU A 139 16.83 -5.45 -29.00
CA GLU A 139 17.29 -6.79 -28.67
C GLU A 139 17.15 -7.04 -27.16
N VAL A 140 16.14 -7.83 -26.79
CA VAL A 140 15.86 -8.12 -25.39
C VAL A 140 16.78 -9.23 -24.89
N GLN A 141 17.55 -8.90 -23.87
CA GLN A 141 18.43 -9.82 -23.15
C GLN A 141 17.72 -10.40 -21.91
N LEU A 142 18.36 -11.32 -21.19
CA LEU A 142 17.84 -11.80 -19.89
C LEU A 142 17.76 -10.67 -18.86
N HIS A 143 18.75 -9.79 -18.85
CA HIS A 143 18.79 -8.57 -18.04
C HIS A 143 18.97 -7.37 -18.94
N ASN A 144 18.07 -6.42 -18.85
CA ASN A 144 18.07 -5.20 -19.65
C ASN A 144 18.07 -4.00 -18.70
N PHE A 145 19.20 -3.34 -18.59
CA PHE A 145 19.32 -2.12 -17.80
C PHE A 145 19.44 -0.90 -18.73
N HIS A 146 18.60 0.08 -18.46
CA HIS A 146 18.58 1.34 -19.22
C HIS A 146 18.76 2.52 -18.28
N LYS A 147 19.84 3.26 -18.48
CA LYS A 147 20.03 4.56 -17.85
C LYS A 147 19.13 5.57 -18.58
N LEU A 148 18.20 6.15 -17.83
CA LEU A 148 17.32 7.21 -18.33
C LEU A 148 17.87 8.55 -17.85
N GLU A 149 18.16 9.46 -18.77
CA GLU A 149 18.70 10.77 -18.42
C GLU A 149 17.59 11.66 -17.86
N ASN A 150 17.43 11.61 -16.54
CA ASN A 150 16.52 12.49 -15.76
C ASN A 150 15.15 12.69 -16.41
N LEU A 151 14.50 11.57 -16.72
CA LEU A 151 13.18 11.58 -17.32
C LEU A 151 12.14 12.05 -16.29
N ASP A 152 11.55 13.22 -16.51
CA ASP A 152 10.45 13.76 -15.71
C ASP A 152 9.10 13.29 -16.27
N ALA A 153 8.53 12.26 -15.68
CA ALA A 153 7.29 11.66 -16.15
C ALA A 153 6.32 11.37 -14.98
N SER A 154 5.03 11.54 -15.22
CA SER A 154 3.96 11.08 -14.33
C SER A 154 3.49 9.67 -14.65
N VAL A 155 3.55 9.28 -15.94
CA VAL A 155 3.13 7.95 -16.41
C VAL A 155 4.16 7.42 -17.40
N LEU A 156 4.58 6.17 -17.16
CA LEU A 156 5.52 5.42 -18.00
C LEU A 156 4.79 4.21 -18.59
N ARG A 157 5.06 3.88 -19.84
CA ARG A 157 4.61 2.64 -20.47
C ARG A 157 5.79 1.88 -21.06
N ILE A 158 5.86 0.59 -20.73
CA ILE A 158 6.68 -0.38 -21.48
C ILE A 158 5.75 -1.01 -22.51
N TYR A 159 6.02 -0.79 -23.77
CA TYR A 159 5.18 -1.20 -24.88
C TYR A 159 5.87 -2.26 -25.72
N PHE A 160 5.22 -3.39 -25.93
CA PHE A 160 5.69 -4.51 -26.72
C PHE A 160 4.88 -4.58 -28.03
N PRO A 161 5.38 -3.99 -29.12
CA PRO A 161 4.72 -4.08 -30.40
C PRO A 161 4.87 -5.49 -30.99
N ASN A 162 3.88 -5.93 -31.73
CA ASN A 162 3.95 -7.16 -32.54
C ASN A 162 4.33 -8.40 -31.74
N THR A 163 3.63 -8.66 -30.63
CA THR A 163 3.79 -9.89 -29.89
C THR A 163 3.29 -11.08 -30.73
N THR A 164 3.93 -12.21 -30.53
CA THR A 164 3.53 -13.50 -31.14
C THR A 164 2.43 -14.15 -30.31
N ASP A 165 1.90 -15.28 -30.78
CA ASP A 165 0.90 -16.12 -30.09
C ASP A 165 1.40 -16.64 -28.74
N HIS A 166 2.66 -16.41 -28.42
CA HIS A 166 3.25 -16.83 -27.14
C HIS A 166 3.20 -15.75 -26.07
N GLY A 167 2.68 -14.56 -26.37
CA GLY A 167 2.63 -13.45 -25.42
C GLY A 167 4.01 -12.92 -25.01
N VAL A 168 4.05 -12.19 -23.91
CA VAL A 168 5.25 -11.58 -23.30
C VAL A 168 5.46 -12.12 -21.91
N VAL A 169 6.70 -12.43 -21.55
CA VAL A 169 7.06 -12.92 -20.21
C VAL A 169 8.15 -12.04 -19.62
N ILE A 170 7.90 -11.49 -18.43
CA ILE A 170 8.84 -10.65 -17.66
C ILE A 170 8.82 -11.13 -16.21
N SER A 171 9.97 -11.44 -15.62
CA SER A 171 10.06 -11.82 -14.21
C SER A 171 10.14 -10.61 -13.28
N ASP A 172 10.85 -9.56 -13.66
CA ASP A 172 11.08 -8.44 -12.76
C ASP A 172 11.18 -7.12 -13.53
N LEU A 173 10.62 -6.08 -12.94
CA LEU A 173 10.71 -4.71 -13.44
C LEU A 173 11.10 -3.79 -12.29
N LYS A 174 12.27 -3.15 -12.39
CA LYS A 174 12.77 -2.21 -11.41
C LYS A 174 12.90 -0.83 -11.99
N LEU A 175 12.48 0.16 -11.23
CA LEU A 175 12.56 1.57 -11.57
C LEU A 175 13.51 2.27 -10.60
N PHE A 176 14.40 3.07 -11.13
CA PHE A 176 15.33 3.86 -10.34
C PHE A 176 14.90 5.33 -10.39
N LEU A 177 14.43 5.81 -9.26
CA LEU A 177 13.93 7.17 -9.10
C LEU A 177 14.91 7.93 -8.24
N ASN A 178 15.64 8.86 -8.80
CA ASN A 178 16.68 9.65 -8.14
C ASN A 178 17.60 8.83 -7.22
N GLN A 179 18.80 8.50 -7.64
CA GLN A 179 19.76 7.62 -6.94
C GLN A 179 19.92 7.91 -5.45
N LYS A 180 19.69 9.14 -4.99
CA LYS A 180 19.77 9.52 -3.56
C LYS A 180 18.58 9.02 -2.73
N LEU A 181 17.47 8.64 -3.36
CA LEU A 181 16.27 8.12 -2.68
C LEU A 181 16.24 6.58 -2.63
N LEU A 182 17.07 5.90 -3.41
CA LEU A 182 17.15 4.44 -3.44
C LEU A 182 17.61 3.84 -2.09
N ASN A 183 18.29 4.61 -1.28
CA ASN A 183 18.81 4.21 0.03
C ASN A 183 17.90 4.65 1.18
N GLY A 184 16.66 5.02 0.91
CA GLY A 184 15.89 5.76 1.90
C GLY A 184 14.59 5.14 2.34
N ILE A 185 14.45 5.05 3.63
CA ILE A 185 13.18 5.16 4.31
C ILE A 185 12.51 6.46 3.83
N GLU A 186 11.20 6.43 3.63
CA GLU A 186 10.40 7.65 3.52
C GLU A 186 10.80 8.59 4.68
N PRO A 187 11.38 9.75 4.42
CA PRO A 187 11.99 10.57 5.49
C PRO A 187 11.01 10.97 6.58
N ARG A 188 9.72 11.10 6.22
CA ARG A 188 8.64 11.45 7.14
C ARG A 188 8.32 10.35 8.15
N LEU A 189 8.69 9.09 7.86
CA LEU A 189 8.51 7.95 8.76
C LEU A 189 9.72 7.74 9.68
N ARG A 190 10.74 8.58 9.59
CA ARG A 190 11.92 8.47 10.43
C ARG A 190 11.56 8.69 11.90
N GLY A 191 12.04 7.79 12.77
CA GLY A 191 11.77 7.84 14.20
C GLY A 191 10.45 7.21 14.65
N TYR A 192 9.70 6.60 13.73
CA TYR A 192 8.52 5.82 14.07
C TYR A 192 8.90 4.57 14.87
N THR A 193 8.10 4.22 15.86
CA THR A 193 8.24 2.96 16.61
C THR A 193 7.21 1.94 16.14
N PHE A 194 7.48 0.67 16.40
CA PHE A 194 6.51 -0.38 16.08
C PHE A 194 5.25 -0.22 16.93
N PRO A 195 4.03 -0.37 16.36
CA PRO A 195 2.79 -0.02 17.06
C PRO A 195 2.37 -1.00 18.15
N VAL A 196 3.09 -2.10 18.32
CA VAL A 196 2.92 -3.08 19.40
C VAL A 196 4.27 -3.21 20.13
N PRO A 197 4.36 -2.92 21.44
CA PRO A 197 5.59 -3.13 22.19
C PRO A 197 6.07 -4.58 22.07
N ASP A 198 7.33 -4.77 21.67
CA ASP A 198 7.96 -6.05 21.36
C ASP A 198 7.23 -6.89 20.28
N GLY A 199 6.38 -6.25 19.49
CA GLY A 199 5.66 -6.87 18.41
C GLY A 199 6.59 -7.32 17.29
N LEU A 200 6.20 -8.38 16.58
CA LEU A 200 6.99 -8.96 15.49
C LEU A 200 6.38 -8.61 14.13
N ILE A 201 7.25 -8.24 13.21
CA ILE A 201 6.86 -8.08 11.80
C ILE A 201 6.35 -9.44 11.29
N PRO A 202 5.19 -9.49 10.62
CA PRO A 202 4.59 -10.73 10.16
C PRO A 202 5.49 -11.52 9.22
N GLY A 203 5.58 -12.83 9.46
CA GLY A 203 6.34 -13.77 8.62
C GLY A 203 5.59 -14.24 7.37
N LEU A 204 4.27 -14.09 7.31
CA LEU A 204 3.43 -14.61 6.25
C LEU A 204 2.95 -13.47 5.33
N ASP A 205 3.03 -13.69 4.03
CA ASP A 205 2.71 -12.67 3.03
C ASP A 205 1.27 -12.18 3.09
N PHE A 206 0.32 -13.07 3.39
CA PHE A 206 -1.08 -12.68 3.50
C PHE A 206 -1.37 -11.69 4.66
N GLN A 207 -0.46 -11.51 5.60
CA GLN A 207 -0.55 -10.56 6.71
C GLN A 207 -0.01 -9.16 6.36
N LEU A 208 0.45 -8.95 5.14
CA LEU A 208 1.14 -7.75 4.70
C LEU A 208 0.35 -6.97 3.65
N PRO A 209 0.64 -5.68 3.47
CA PRO A 209 0.06 -4.88 2.39
C PRO A 209 0.17 -5.54 1.02
N ASN A 210 -0.81 -5.32 0.18
CA ASN A 210 -1.02 -5.88 -1.16
C ASN A 210 -1.30 -7.39 -1.22
N ALA A 211 -1.31 -8.10 -0.11
CA ALA A 211 -1.80 -9.48 -0.13
C ALA A 211 -3.23 -9.54 -0.69
N PRO A 212 -3.53 -10.45 -1.62
CA PRO A 212 -4.88 -10.57 -2.19
C PRO A 212 -5.93 -10.84 -1.12
N ARG A 213 -7.07 -10.15 -1.23
CA ARG A 213 -8.27 -10.32 -0.38
C ARG A 213 -9.45 -10.66 -1.28
N ALA A 214 -9.45 -11.88 -1.84
CA ALA A 214 -10.50 -12.33 -2.78
C ALA A 214 -11.92 -12.17 -2.21
N TYR A 215 -12.08 -12.41 -0.91
CA TYR A 215 -13.35 -12.24 -0.20
C TYR A 215 -13.82 -10.77 -0.08
N ARG A 216 -12.96 -9.81 -0.37
CA ARG A 216 -13.27 -8.36 -0.40
C ARG A 216 -13.11 -7.76 -1.79
N ASN A 217 -12.79 -8.55 -2.80
CA ASN A 217 -12.47 -8.07 -4.14
C ASN A 217 -11.42 -6.94 -4.14
N GLY A 218 -10.33 -7.15 -3.41
CA GLY A 218 -9.30 -6.13 -3.21
C GLY A 218 -8.00 -6.68 -2.63
N VAL A 219 -7.21 -5.79 -2.06
CA VAL A 219 -5.94 -6.11 -1.42
C VAL A 219 -5.94 -5.71 0.06
N HIS A 220 -5.05 -6.29 0.81
CA HIS A 220 -4.75 -5.90 2.19
C HIS A 220 -4.04 -4.55 2.21
N LYS A 221 -4.48 -3.63 3.06
CA LYS A 221 -3.90 -2.27 3.12
C LYS A 221 -2.95 -2.08 4.31
N GLY A 222 -2.99 -2.99 5.26
CA GLY A 222 -2.25 -2.90 6.52
C GLY A 222 -1.37 -4.10 6.81
N ILE A 223 -0.85 -4.09 8.02
CA ILE A 223 0.01 -5.11 8.61
C ILE A 223 -0.81 -5.79 9.70
N ASP A 224 -1.05 -7.11 9.58
CA ASP A 224 -1.73 -7.89 10.61
C ASP A 224 -0.70 -8.45 11.61
N ILE A 225 -0.55 -7.81 12.75
CA ILE A 225 0.43 -8.14 13.78
C ILE A 225 -0.22 -9.11 14.77
N TYR A 226 0.25 -10.36 14.78
CA TYR A 226 -0.28 -11.44 15.63
C TYR A 226 0.61 -11.82 16.78
N LYS A 227 1.89 -11.46 16.76
CA LYS A 227 2.89 -12.00 17.68
C LYS A 227 3.76 -10.92 18.28
N LYS A 228 4.20 -11.17 19.50
CA LYS A 228 5.24 -10.39 20.18
C LYS A 228 6.28 -11.28 20.83
N ARG A 229 7.43 -10.69 21.17
CA ARG A 229 8.48 -11.34 21.97
C ARG A 229 8.23 -11.06 23.46
N GLU A 230 8.42 -12.03 24.27
CA GLU A 230 8.41 -11.88 25.73
C GLU A 230 9.81 -11.58 26.26
N LEU A 231 9.88 -11.13 27.52
CA LEU A 231 11.15 -10.90 28.22
C LEU A 231 12.03 -12.17 28.30
N SER A 232 11.42 -13.34 28.29
CA SER A 232 12.11 -14.64 28.18
C SER A 232 12.79 -14.89 26.84
N GLY A 233 12.53 -14.05 25.83
CA GLY A 233 12.95 -14.25 24.44
C GLY A 233 12.01 -15.15 23.62
N GLN A 234 11.02 -15.78 24.26
CA GLN A 234 10.03 -16.59 23.55
C GLN A 234 9.01 -15.70 22.82
N THR A 235 8.39 -16.26 21.79
CA THR A 235 7.31 -15.58 21.06
C THR A 235 5.96 -16.15 21.47
N ARG A 236 4.96 -15.28 21.63
CA ARG A 236 3.58 -15.67 21.83
C ARG A 236 2.64 -14.91 20.92
N ASN A 237 1.44 -15.42 20.75
CA ASN A 237 0.36 -14.69 20.10
C ASN A 237 -0.08 -13.50 20.99
N LEU A 238 -0.54 -12.45 20.33
CA LEU A 238 -1.20 -11.32 20.98
C LEU A 238 -2.54 -11.76 21.58
N ASN A 239 -2.97 -11.03 22.59
CA ASN A 239 -4.25 -11.24 23.26
C ASN A 239 -4.91 -9.89 23.60
N PHE A 240 -6.10 -9.93 24.18
CA PHE A 240 -6.93 -8.75 24.49
C PHE A 240 -6.35 -7.83 25.59
N GLN A 241 -5.23 -8.19 26.20
CA GLN A 241 -4.53 -7.37 27.20
C GLN A 241 -3.31 -6.65 26.62
N ASP A 242 -2.88 -7.02 25.40
CA ASP A 242 -1.75 -6.39 24.76
C ASP A 242 -2.13 -4.98 24.28
N GLU A 243 -1.19 -4.06 24.42
CA GLU A 243 -1.40 -2.66 24.10
C GLU A 243 -1.00 -2.34 22.66
N ALA A 244 -1.73 -1.42 22.06
CA ALA A 244 -1.34 -0.72 20.86
C ALA A 244 -0.84 0.68 21.23
N VAL A 245 0.29 1.10 20.65
CA VAL A 245 0.93 2.39 20.96
C VAL A 245 1.10 3.25 19.70
N SER A 246 1.04 4.56 19.87
CA SER A 246 1.27 5.49 18.77
C SER A 246 2.71 5.35 18.22
N PRO A 247 2.90 5.20 16.89
CA PRO A 247 4.22 5.04 16.30
C PRO A 247 5.03 6.35 16.30
N ALA A 248 4.37 7.49 16.37
CA ALA A 248 4.99 8.82 16.38
C ALA A 248 4.09 9.83 17.12
N ASP A 249 4.57 11.04 17.34
CA ASP A 249 3.75 12.16 17.78
C ASP A 249 2.65 12.42 16.74
N GLY A 250 1.47 12.85 17.18
CA GLY A 250 0.36 13.15 16.27
C GLY A 250 -0.89 13.68 16.95
N VAL A 251 -1.94 13.83 16.16
CA VAL A 251 -3.27 14.28 16.61
C VAL A 251 -4.30 13.21 16.26
N ILE A 252 -5.15 12.86 17.21
CA ILE A 252 -6.25 11.90 16.98
C ILE A 252 -7.26 12.53 16.04
N VAL A 253 -7.56 11.85 14.93
CA VAL A 253 -8.58 12.28 13.94
C VAL A 253 -9.79 11.35 13.91
N ARG A 254 -9.68 10.14 14.47
CA ARG A 254 -10.80 9.20 14.68
C ARG A 254 -10.60 8.41 15.97
N ALA A 255 -11.67 8.21 16.74
CA ALA A 255 -11.67 7.35 17.92
C ALA A 255 -13.08 6.78 18.17
N ASP A 256 -13.28 5.51 17.86
CA ASP A 256 -14.59 4.85 17.82
C ASP A 256 -15.03 4.34 19.20
N HIS A 257 -15.18 5.24 20.16
CA HIS A 257 -15.65 4.86 21.52
C HIS A 257 -17.05 4.25 21.54
N LEU A 258 -17.89 4.63 20.59
CA LEU A 258 -19.28 4.17 20.46
C LEU A 258 -19.41 2.98 19.48
N TYR A 259 -18.31 2.31 19.14
CA TYR A 259 -18.34 1.14 18.29
C TYR A 259 -19.30 0.09 18.85
N SER A 260 -20.11 -0.49 17.96
CA SER A 260 -21.02 -1.59 18.23
C SER A 260 -20.69 -2.77 17.32
N PRO A 261 -20.48 -3.99 17.86
CA PRO A 261 -20.18 -5.16 17.05
C PRO A 261 -21.23 -5.43 15.96
N MET A 262 -20.80 -5.96 14.84
CA MET A 262 -21.73 -6.53 13.84
C MET A 262 -22.36 -7.81 14.39
N THR A 263 -23.62 -8.05 14.02
CA THR A 263 -24.18 -9.39 14.15
C THR A 263 -23.56 -10.32 13.12
N LEU A 264 -23.67 -11.65 13.32
CA LEU A 264 -23.20 -12.60 12.33
C LEU A 264 -23.89 -12.40 10.97
N SER A 265 -25.19 -12.12 10.98
CA SER A 265 -25.96 -11.83 9.77
C SER A 265 -25.46 -10.59 9.04
N ASP A 266 -25.14 -9.51 9.75
CA ASP A 266 -24.56 -8.30 9.17
C ASP A 266 -23.19 -8.60 8.55
N TYR A 267 -22.34 -9.35 9.27
CA TYR A 267 -21.02 -9.74 8.79
C TYR A 267 -21.10 -10.55 7.49
N GLU A 268 -21.96 -11.57 7.45
CA GLU A 268 -22.16 -12.41 6.27
C GLU A 268 -22.73 -11.61 5.09
N TYR A 269 -23.68 -10.73 5.36
CA TYR A 269 -24.24 -9.84 4.33
C TYR A 269 -23.15 -8.94 3.74
N HIS A 270 -22.40 -8.22 4.55
CA HIS A 270 -21.35 -7.32 4.06
C HIS A 270 -20.21 -8.07 3.36
N THR A 271 -19.84 -9.27 3.83
CA THR A 271 -18.88 -10.13 3.14
C THR A 271 -19.37 -10.49 1.75
N SER A 272 -20.64 -10.90 1.62
CA SER A 272 -21.23 -11.25 0.32
C SER A 272 -21.29 -10.07 -0.66
N GLN A 273 -21.57 -8.86 -0.15
CA GLN A 273 -21.55 -7.65 -0.98
C GLN A 273 -20.12 -7.28 -1.41
N SER A 274 -19.15 -7.40 -0.51
CA SER A 274 -17.74 -7.13 -0.82
C SER A 274 -17.19 -8.05 -1.92
N GLN A 275 -17.58 -9.33 -1.92
CA GLN A 275 -17.21 -10.27 -2.98
C GLN A 275 -17.76 -9.88 -4.35
N LYS A 276 -18.94 -9.26 -4.39
CA LYS A 276 -19.54 -8.77 -5.63
C LYS A 276 -18.97 -7.43 -6.12
N GLY A 277 -18.07 -6.82 -5.37
CA GLY A 277 -17.49 -5.52 -5.69
C GLY A 277 -18.48 -4.34 -5.55
N THR A 278 -19.57 -4.52 -4.86
CA THR A 278 -20.67 -3.53 -4.75
C THR A 278 -20.59 -2.65 -3.51
N VAL A 279 -19.67 -2.90 -2.58
CA VAL A 279 -19.59 -2.15 -1.34
C VAL A 279 -18.71 -0.93 -1.51
N THR A 280 -19.33 0.23 -1.42
CA THR A 280 -18.63 1.51 -1.44
C THR A 280 -18.52 2.14 -0.05
N TYR A 281 -19.48 1.85 0.84
CA TYR A 281 -19.52 2.35 2.20
C TYR A 281 -20.32 1.38 3.07
N VAL A 282 -19.79 1.06 4.24
CA VAL A 282 -20.43 0.20 5.25
C VAL A 282 -20.48 1.00 6.54
N GLU A 283 -21.64 1.13 7.15
CA GLU A 283 -21.85 1.84 8.40
C GLU A 283 -21.02 1.21 9.54
N LYS A 284 -20.97 -0.13 9.53
CA LYS A 284 -20.08 -0.92 10.38
C LYS A 284 -19.03 -1.57 9.48
N ASP A 285 -17.82 -1.06 9.50
CA ASP A 285 -16.77 -1.58 8.63
C ASP A 285 -16.00 -2.75 9.27
N PHE A 286 -15.33 -3.53 8.42
CA PHE A 286 -14.51 -4.66 8.84
C PHE A 286 -13.26 -4.26 9.64
N GLY A 287 -12.95 -2.99 9.75
CA GLY A 287 -11.87 -2.48 10.61
C GLY A 287 -12.24 -2.53 12.09
N GLY A 288 -13.51 -2.68 12.41
CA GLY A 288 -14.01 -2.74 13.79
C GLY A 288 -13.81 -1.41 14.53
N ARG A 289 -13.46 -1.48 15.82
CA ARG A 289 -13.14 -0.33 16.65
C ARG A 289 -11.78 0.24 16.24
N GLN A 290 -11.77 1.51 15.84
CA GLN A 290 -10.59 2.14 15.24
C GLN A 290 -10.16 3.39 15.99
N VAL A 291 -8.84 3.66 15.88
CA VAL A 291 -8.24 4.97 16.15
C VAL A 291 -7.40 5.36 14.94
N TRP A 292 -7.52 6.61 14.51
CA TRP A 292 -6.69 7.17 13.45
C TRP A 292 -5.94 8.37 13.98
N ILE A 293 -4.65 8.46 13.59
CA ILE A 293 -3.74 9.52 14.04
C ILE A 293 -3.16 10.21 12.80
N ASP A 294 -3.29 11.55 12.78
CA ASP A 294 -2.56 12.40 11.85
C ASP A 294 -1.21 12.79 12.45
N HIS A 295 -0.12 12.38 11.82
CA HIS A 295 1.25 12.69 12.25
C HIS A 295 1.79 13.96 11.60
N GLY A 296 0.99 14.64 10.78
CA GLY A 296 1.40 15.77 9.97
C GLY A 296 2.14 15.38 8.70
N HIS A 297 2.38 16.39 7.85
CA HIS A 297 3.13 16.21 6.59
C HIS A 297 2.57 15.11 5.66
N GLY A 298 1.25 14.89 5.67
CA GLY A 298 0.59 13.88 4.84
C GLY A 298 0.71 12.45 5.34
N VAL A 299 1.18 12.24 6.57
CA VAL A 299 1.32 10.90 7.16
C VAL A 299 0.21 10.64 8.17
N MET A 300 -0.51 9.54 8.00
CA MET A 300 -1.54 9.06 8.92
C MET A 300 -1.28 7.60 9.29
N SER A 301 -1.73 7.19 10.48
CA SER A 301 -1.81 5.79 10.85
C SER A 301 -3.21 5.42 11.33
N SER A 302 -3.62 4.16 11.10
CA SER A 302 -4.85 3.61 11.65
C SER A 302 -4.60 2.33 12.42
N PHE A 303 -5.32 2.20 13.52
CA PHE A 303 -5.34 1.05 14.42
C PHE A 303 -6.72 0.44 14.35
N ASN A 304 -6.79 -0.82 13.93
CA ASN A 304 -8.05 -1.51 13.69
C ASN A 304 -8.13 -2.76 14.58
N HIS A 305 -9.32 -3.30 14.72
CA HIS A 305 -9.66 -4.48 15.55
C HIS A 305 -9.41 -4.29 17.04
N LEU A 306 -9.40 -3.04 17.55
CA LEU A 306 -9.16 -2.78 18.96
C LEU A 306 -10.28 -3.36 19.84
N SER A 307 -9.92 -3.97 20.97
CA SER A 307 -10.89 -4.38 22.02
C SER A 307 -11.34 -3.17 22.83
N SER A 308 -10.44 -2.22 23.09
CA SER A 308 -10.76 -0.97 23.76
C SER A 308 -9.92 0.19 23.26
N ILE A 309 -10.42 1.40 23.45
CA ILE A 309 -9.68 2.66 23.26
C ILE A 309 -9.46 3.27 24.65
N ARG A 310 -8.27 3.83 24.89
CA ARG A 310 -7.97 4.55 26.13
C ARG A 310 -9.06 5.62 26.41
N LYS A 311 -9.69 5.58 27.58
CA LYS A 311 -10.90 6.35 27.93
C LYS A 311 -10.82 7.84 27.63
N ASN A 312 -9.64 8.43 27.82
CA ASN A 312 -9.44 9.88 27.65
C ASN A 312 -8.98 10.29 26.25
N LEU A 313 -8.83 9.32 25.34
CA LEU A 313 -8.40 9.59 23.97
C LEU A 313 -9.59 10.08 23.15
N LYS A 314 -9.53 11.31 22.68
CA LYS A 314 -10.61 11.94 21.88
C LYS A 314 -10.04 12.57 20.63
N VAL A 315 -10.88 12.75 19.62
CA VAL A 315 -10.54 13.52 18.42
C VAL A 315 -10.04 14.92 18.84
N GLY A 316 -8.93 15.35 18.24
CA GLY A 316 -8.21 16.59 18.58
C GLY A 316 -7.17 16.44 19.69
N ASN A 317 -7.11 15.33 20.43
CA ASN A 317 -6.05 15.12 21.41
C ASN A 317 -4.72 14.88 20.71
N LYS A 318 -3.66 15.46 21.29
CA LYS A 318 -2.28 15.16 20.93
C LYS A 318 -1.84 13.87 21.63
N VAL A 319 -1.12 13.05 20.92
CA VAL A 319 -0.46 11.83 21.43
C VAL A 319 1.02 11.89 21.15
N LYS A 320 1.79 11.23 21.99
CA LYS A 320 3.24 11.09 21.85
C LYS A 320 3.60 9.72 21.30
N ARG A 321 4.75 9.63 20.65
CA ARG A 321 5.34 8.34 20.26
C ARG A 321 5.43 7.42 21.48
N GLY A 322 4.98 6.17 21.33
CA GLY A 322 4.95 5.18 22.39
C GLY A 322 3.78 5.32 23.38
N GLU A 323 2.93 6.32 23.21
CA GLU A 323 1.76 6.50 24.06
C GLU A 323 0.68 5.47 23.75
N VAL A 324 0.12 4.84 24.80
CA VAL A 324 -0.92 3.80 24.66
C VAL A 324 -2.18 4.39 24.04
N ILE A 325 -2.65 3.76 22.97
CA ILE A 325 -3.85 4.13 22.23
C ILE A 325 -5.05 3.31 22.72
N GLY A 326 -4.86 2.03 22.95
CA GLY A 326 -5.89 1.10 23.34
C GLY A 326 -5.33 -0.31 23.49
N THR A 327 -6.21 -1.29 23.60
CA THR A 327 -5.85 -2.72 23.67
C THR A 327 -6.26 -3.44 22.39
N ILE A 328 -5.44 -4.41 22.03
CA ILE A 328 -5.63 -5.26 20.85
C ILE A 328 -6.87 -6.14 21.03
N GLY A 329 -7.53 -6.47 19.94
CA GLY A 329 -8.74 -7.29 19.98
C GLY A 329 -9.02 -7.98 18.66
N ASN A 330 -10.30 -8.20 18.41
CA ASN A 330 -10.82 -8.82 17.20
C ASN A 330 -12.09 -8.12 16.67
N SER A 331 -12.29 -6.86 17.05
CA SER A 331 -13.50 -6.12 16.64
C SER A 331 -13.59 -6.01 15.11
N GLY A 332 -14.80 -6.17 14.58
CA GLY A 332 -15.05 -6.18 13.13
C GLY A 332 -14.73 -7.51 12.43
N LEU A 333 -14.23 -8.51 13.14
CA LEU A 333 -13.96 -9.85 12.61
C LEU A 333 -15.16 -10.79 12.76
N MET A 334 -15.12 -11.91 12.07
CA MET A 334 -16.13 -12.98 12.19
C MET A 334 -16.20 -13.53 13.60
N GLU A 335 -15.07 -13.65 14.30
CA GLU A 335 -14.98 -14.14 15.66
C GLU A 335 -15.78 -13.25 16.61
N GLU A 336 -15.62 -11.92 16.50
CA GLU A 336 -16.44 -10.99 17.30
C GLU A 336 -17.93 -11.15 16.99
N ALA A 337 -18.31 -11.21 15.68
CA ALA A 337 -19.70 -11.41 15.28
C ALA A 337 -20.31 -12.72 15.80
N LYS A 338 -19.49 -13.73 16.05
CA LYS A 338 -19.87 -15.01 16.69
C LYS A 338 -19.80 -14.98 18.21
N GLY A 339 -19.34 -13.89 18.82
CA GLY A 339 -19.11 -13.80 20.27
C GLY A 339 -17.91 -14.61 20.77
N ILE A 340 -16.94 -14.88 19.89
CA ILE A 340 -15.75 -15.69 20.21
C ILE A 340 -14.57 -14.73 20.48
N ALA A 341 -13.95 -14.86 21.65
CA ALA A 341 -12.77 -14.11 22.05
C ALA A 341 -11.48 -14.82 21.57
N ASP A 342 -11.27 -14.86 20.28
CA ASP A 342 -10.09 -15.45 19.61
C ASP A 342 -9.61 -14.55 18.46
N ASN A 343 -8.52 -14.95 17.81
CA ASN A 343 -7.95 -14.27 16.67
C ASN A 343 -7.54 -12.80 16.94
N ALA A 344 -7.11 -12.50 18.16
CA ALA A 344 -6.67 -11.16 18.55
C ALA A 344 -5.41 -10.76 17.76
N HIS A 345 -5.48 -9.63 17.05
CA HIS A 345 -4.35 -9.04 16.35
C HIS A 345 -4.55 -7.54 16.14
N LEU A 346 -3.49 -6.83 15.86
CA LEU A 346 -3.56 -5.45 15.40
C LEU A 346 -3.47 -5.42 13.88
N HIS A 347 -4.53 -4.97 13.23
CA HIS A 347 -4.42 -4.51 11.83
C HIS A 347 -4.00 -3.05 11.85
N PHE A 348 -2.76 -2.78 11.43
CA PHE A 348 -2.14 -1.47 11.46
C PHE A 348 -1.86 -0.97 10.05
N GLU A 349 -2.30 0.26 9.75
CA GLU A 349 -2.03 0.89 8.46
C GLU A 349 -1.20 2.17 8.63
N ILE A 350 -0.29 2.42 7.72
CA ILE A 350 0.38 3.70 7.53
C ILE A 350 -0.06 4.24 6.17
N TRP A 351 -0.45 5.49 6.13
CA TRP A 351 -0.86 6.20 4.93
C TRP A 351 0.06 7.39 4.70
N VAL A 352 0.52 7.55 3.48
CA VAL A 352 1.41 8.64 3.07
C VAL A 352 0.79 9.32 1.86
N ASP A 353 0.43 10.59 1.97
CA ASP A 353 -0.25 11.37 0.93
C ASP A 353 -1.52 10.71 0.37
N GLY A 354 -2.26 9.98 1.23
CA GLY A 354 -3.50 9.30 0.87
C GLY A 354 -3.34 7.89 0.29
N GLU A 355 -2.10 7.40 0.17
CA GLU A 355 -1.80 6.04 -0.29
C GLU A 355 -1.28 5.18 0.88
N PHE A 356 -1.74 3.93 0.98
CA PHE A 356 -1.25 3.04 2.03
C PHE A 356 0.18 2.57 1.78
N PHE A 357 0.94 2.43 2.86
CA PHE A 357 2.33 1.99 2.82
C PHE A 357 2.49 0.67 2.07
N GLY A 358 3.35 0.67 1.06
CA GLY A 358 3.60 -0.51 0.23
C GLY A 358 2.57 -0.73 -0.88
N ASN A 359 1.68 0.24 -1.18
CA ASN A 359 0.77 0.12 -2.31
C ASN A 359 1.54 -0.15 -3.61
N GLY A 360 1.10 -1.15 -4.38
CA GLY A 360 1.78 -1.58 -5.62
C GLY A 360 3.09 -2.39 -5.40
N VAL A 361 3.46 -2.70 -4.14
CA VAL A 361 4.67 -3.46 -3.80
C VAL A 361 4.28 -4.86 -3.31
N ALA A 362 4.98 -5.90 -3.78
CA ALA A 362 4.71 -7.26 -3.34
C ALA A 362 4.89 -7.44 -1.82
N PRO A 363 4.07 -8.27 -1.16
CA PRO A 363 4.13 -8.46 0.31
C PRO A 363 5.51 -8.83 0.83
N ALA A 364 6.24 -9.71 0.15
CA ALA A 364 7.60 -10.08 0.54
C ALA A 364 8.58 -8.90 0.52
N GLN A 365 8.42 -7.99 -0.43
CA GLN A 365 9.22 -6.76 -0.51
C GLN A 365 8.80 -5.77 0.58
N VAL A 366 7.50 -5.63 0.84
CA VAL A 366 7.00 -4.80 1.95
C VAL A 366 7.59 -5.28 3.28
N ARG A 367 7.70 -6.61 3.50
CA ARG A 367 8.35 -7.16 4.70
C ARG A 367 9.78 -6.68 4.86
N LYS A 368 10.59 -6.71 3.79
CA LYS A 368 11.97 -6.20 3.83
C LYS A 368 12.01 -4.72 4.16
N MET A 369 11.10 -3.93 3.61
CA MET A 369 10.97 -2.50 3.91
C MET A 369 10.64 -2.27 5.40
N LEU A 370 9.68 -3.02 5.95
CA LEU A 370 9.30 -2.94 7.36
C LEU A 370 10.46 -3.34 8.29
N GLN A 371 11.17 -4.42 7.97
CA GLN A 371 12.35 -4.86 8.72
C GLN A 371 13.43 -3.79 8.75
N PHE A 372 13.70 -3.16 7.62
CA PHE A 372 14.65 -2.07 7.54
C PHE A 372 14.18 -0.84 8.30
N PHE A 373 12.94 -0.44 8.11
CA PHE A 373 12.34 0.74 8.71
C PHE A 373 12.30 0.66 10.24
N PHE A 374 11.71 -0.40 10.78
CA PHE A 374 11.58 -0.55 12.24
C PHE A 374 12.90 -0.94 12.92
N LYS A 375 13.77 -1.71 12.28
CA LYS A 375 15.08 -2.05 12.84
C LYS A 375 15.96 -0.81 13.05
N ARG A 376 15.95 0.15 12.11
CA ARG A 376 16.70 1.42 12.28
C ARG A 376 16.09 2.36 13.30
N ASN A 377 14.83 2.18 13.64
CA ASN A 377 14.14 3.02 14.61
C ASN A 377 14.14 2.45 16.06
N GLY A 378 14.97 1.43 16.33
CA GLY A 378 15.18 0.92 17.68
C GLY A 378 14.22 -0.20 18.10
N ALA A 379 13.64 -0.89 17.14
CA ALA A 379 12.90 -2.13 17.38
C ALA A 379 13.84 -3.32 17.16
N ASP A 380 14.83 -3.54 18.06
CA ASP A 380 15.61 -4.77 18.13
C ASP A 380 14.90 -5.84 18.98
#